data_57dcce25a57d3f5dfcfeace7065e8b2e
#
_entry.id   57dcce25a57d3f5dfcfeace7065e8b2e
#
_cell.length_a   1.000
_cell.length_b   1.000
_cell.length_c   1.000
_cell.angle_alpha   90.00
_cell.angle_beta   90.00
_cell.angle_gamma   90.00
#
_symmetry.space_group_name_H-M   'P 1'
#
loop_
_entity.id
_entity.type
_entity.pdbx_description
1 polymer ?
#
loop_
_entity_poly.entity_id
_entity_poly.type
_entity_poly.pdbx_seq_one_letter_code
_entity_poly.pdbx_strand_id
1 'polypeptide(L)'
;AAREDHALLSAGAMRAELERLAQMRGRPAFYPYLGSGIGRGARAMLADGRWVLDFALGIGVHLFGHGDPDLIATAIRAAASDLVMQGNLIFNREYGALMETLLRHAPAGMENCWLSLSGADANENALKLVRYKRDGRPGVIAFRGCFHGRTSAMAEITDRPDYRVGQPATFPVHYIPFFDRNEPDSIAKSLAALSDVIAREGERIAAFIVELVQGEAGFVTAPREFFVPLFEECRRAAIPIWVDEVQTFARTGELFATDLLKLADYVDLITIGKVFQGSAVLYRRGFAPDPALISGTYSGATVAMAVARRMIERMFEGAMFGPEGRERELERLTREHLRILAERHPGVVSEVDGVGAMLSFRVGDGTLETTRAFIRRCFDAGLVLYYGGHEPACVRLFVPAAVVTNDELTDAFTILDRCMD
;
A
#
# COMPACT_ATOMS: atom_id res chain seq x y z
N ALA A 1 15.58 22.16 -19.97
CA ALA A 1 16.19 23.08 -19.01
C ALA A 1 16.43 22.44 -17.62
N ALA A 2 15.64 21.48 -17.15
CA ALA A 2 15.84 20.85 -15.82
C ALA A 2 16.89 19.71 -15.82
N ARG A 3 17.53 19.41 -16.93
CA ARG A 3 18.46 18.26 -17.08
C ARG A 3 19.94 18.61 -16.92
N GLU A 4 20.32 19.88 -16.84
CA GLU A 4 21.73 20.30 -16.93
C GLU A 4 22.42 20.54 -15.57
N ASP A 5 21.67 20.58 -14.44
CA ASP A 5 22.25 20.89 -13.13
C ASP A 5 22.50 19.67 -12.22
N HIS A 6 22.26 18.45 -12.70
CA HIS A 6 22.58 17.25 -11.91
C HIS A 6 24.00 16.76 -12.21
N ALA A 7 24.97 17.44 -11.62
CA ALA A 7 26.36 16.96 -11.64
C ALA A 7 26.41 15.56 -11.01
N LEU A 8 26.94 14.58 -11.75
CA LEU A 8 27.16 13.24 -11.23
C LEU A 8 28.14 13.32 -10.05
N LEU A 9 27.77 12.66 -8.96
CA LEU A 9 28.60 12.63 -7.76
C LEU A 9 29.62 11.49 -7.87
N SER A 10 30.87 11.79 -7.52
CA SER A 10 31.84 10.72 -7.27
C SER A 10 31.40 9.87 -6.07
N ALA A 11 31.86 8.63 -5.99
CA ALA A 11 31.57 7.75 -4.87
C ALA A 11 31.90 8.37 -3.50
N GLY A 12 32.98 9.13 -3.42
CA GLY A 12 33.36 9.84 -2.19
C GLY A 12 32.40 10.98 -1.84
N ALA A 13 32.01 11.80 -2.82
CA ALA A 13 31.05 12.88 -2.62
C ALA A 13 29.65 12.35 -2.25
N MET A 14 29.21 11.27 -2.89
CA MET A 14 27.94 10.60 -2.53
C MET A 14 27.97 10.08 -1.09
N ARG A 15 29.05 9.45 -0.64
CA ARG A 15 29.20 8.97 0.72
C ARG A 15 29.13 10.11 1.74
N ALA A 16 29.88 11.18 1.52
CA ALA A 16 29.89 12.36 2.39
C ALA A 16 28.48 12.98 2.52
N GLU A 17 27.75 13.07 1.40
CA GLU A 17 26.38 13.59 1.40
C GLU A 17 25.41 12.66 2.14
N LEU A 18 25.52 11.35 1.98
CA LEU A 18 24.70 10.37 2.74
C LEU A 18 24.98 10.44 4.25
N GLU A 19 26.22 10.61 4.66
CA GLU A 19 26.60 10.79 6.06
C GLU A 19 26.00 12.10 6.62
N ARG A 20 26.11 13.20 5.86
CA ARG A 20 25.49 14.48 6.22
C ARG A 20 23.97 14.37 6.40
N LEU A 21 23.28 13.73 5.44
CA LEU A 21 21.83 13.52 5.49
C LEU A 21 21.44 12.58 6.64
N ALA A 22 22.22 11.55 6.92
CA ALA A 22 21.98 10.65 8.05
C ALA A 22 22.09 11.39 9.40
N GLN A 23 23.07 12.29 9.54
CA GLN A 23 23.21 13.15 10.74
C GLN A 23 21.99 14.08 10.89
N MET A 24 21.60 14.77 9.81
CA MET A 24 20.44 15.68 9.81
C MET A 24 19.12 14.96 10.12
N ARG A 25 18.97 13.72 9.65
CA ARG A 25 17.77 12.89 9.85
C ARG A 25 17.76 12.13 11.17
N GLY A 26 18.90 12.00 11.83
CA GLY A 26 19.10 11.17 13.02
C GLY A 26 19.32 9.66 12.72
N ARG A 27 19.26 9.23 11.46
CA ARG A 27 19.50 7.85 11.04
C ARG A 27 19.76 7.73 9.53
N PRO A 28 20.50 6.70 9.05
CA PRO A 28 20.72 6.47 7.63
C PRO A 28 19.43 6.04 6.90
N ALA A 29 19.44 6.15 5.57
CA ALA A 29 18.45 5.52 4.71
C ALA A 29 18.68 3.99 4.65
N PHE A 30 17.66 3.24 4.19
CA PHE A 30 17.78 1.78 4.02
C PHE A 30 18.84 1.42 2.98
N TYR A 31 18.80 2.06 1.81
CA TYR A 31 19.84 1.95 0.81
C TYR A 31 20.91 3.03 1.02
N PRO A 32 22.20 2.69 1.04
CA PRO A 32 23.29 3.66 1.20
C PRO A 32 23.64 4.35 -0.13
N TYR A 33 22.63 4.86 -0.83
CA TYR A 33 22.76 5.51 -2.10
C TYR A 33 21.84 6.73 -2.19
N LEU A 34 22.24 7.69 -3.01
CA LEU A 34 21.48 8.91 -3.29
C LEU A 34 20.87 8.80 -4.69
N GLY A 35 19.58 9.08 -4.80
CA GLY A 35 18.91 9.22 -6.08
C GLY A 35 19.25 10.57 -6.74
N SER A 36 19.34 10.62 -8.06
CA SER A 36 19.56 11.86 -8.81
C SER A 36 18.30 12.75 -8.89
N GLY A 37 17.12 12.21 -8.54
CA GLY A 37 15.83 12.85 -8.82
C GLY A 37 15.33 12.63 -10.24
N ILE A 38 16.09 11.92 -11.09
CA ILE A 38 15.71 11.59 -12.46
C ILE A 38 15.24 10.14 -12.53
N GLY A 39 14.15 9.90 -13.25
CA GLY A 39 13.69 8.55 -13.54
C GLY A 39 12.86 8.53 -14.82
N ARG A 40 12.67 7.33 -15.38
CA ARG A 40 11.87 7.12 -16.59
C ARG A 40 11.31 5.71 -16.61
N GLY A 41 9.99 5.58 -16.69
CA GLY A 41 9.32 4.28 -16.69
C GLY A 41 9.69 3.46 -15.45
N ALA A 42 10.07 2.21 -15.63
CA ALA A 42 10.46 1.33 -14.53
C ALA A 42 11.86 1.61 -13.96
N ARG A 43 12.56 2.66 -14.42
CA ARG A 43 13.96 2.91 -14.07
C ARG A 43 14.16 4.25 -13.36
N ALA A 44 15.02 4.24 -12.32
CA ALA A 44 15.49 5.43 -11.63
C ALA A 44 17.01 5.60 -11.83
N MET A 45 17.49 6.84 -11.89
CA MET A 45 18.92 7.13 -11.96
C MET A 45 19.47 7.49 -10.58
N LEU A 46 20.55 6.85 -10.19
CA LEU A 46 21.29 7.18 -8.99
C LEU A 46 22.18 8.41 -9.20
N ALA A 47 22.64 9.03 -8.12
CA ALA A 47 23.46 10.22 -8.18
C ALA A 47 24.85 10.01 -8.85
N ASP A 48 25.29 8.77 -8.96
CA ASP A 48 26.50 8.37 -9.69
C ASP A 48 26.26 8.10 -11.20
N GLY A 49 25.02 8.27 -11.67
CA GLY A 49 24.64 8.08 -13.07
C GLY A 49 24.18 6.67 -13.43
N ARG A 50 24.25 5.70 -12.51
CA ARG A 50 23.73 4.36 -12.78
C ARG A 50 22.21 4.37 -12.87
N TRP A 51 21.68 3.64 -13.85
CA TRP A 51 20.25 3.35 -13.95
C TRP A 51 19.93 2.01 -13.29
N VAL A 52 18.91 2.00 -12.46
CA VAL A 52 18.42 0.80 -11.77
C VAL A 52 16.96 0.57 -12.11
N LEU A 53 16.55 -0.69 -12.23
CA LEU A 53 15.14 -1.06 -12.25
C LEU A 53 14.55 -0.89 -10.85
N ASP A 54 13.38 -0.30 -10.75
CA ASP A 54 12.71 -0.08 -9.46
C ASP A 54 11.44 -0.94 -9.35
N PHE A 55 11.55 -2.00 -8.57
CA PHE A 55 10.44 -2.88 -8.20
C PHE A 55 10.10 -2.76 -6.70
N ALA A 56 10.60 -1.72 -6.03
CA ALA A 56 10.13 -1.27 -4.72
C ALA A 56 9.11 -0.14 -4.83
N LEU A 57 9.22 0.68 -5.90
CA LEU A 57 8.30 1.78 -6.24
C LEU A 57 8.00 2.76 -5.09
N GLY A 58 8.99 3.02 -4.22
CA GLY A 58 8.77 3.81 -3.01
C GLY A 58 7.75 3.17 -2.05
N ILE A 59 7.78 1.85 -1.94
CA ILE A 59 6.79 0.98 -1.26
C ILE A 59 5.40 1.11 -1.94
N GLY A 60 5.44 1.00 -3.28
CA GLY A 60 4.27 0.91 -4.09
C GLY A 60 3.55 2.23 -4.36
N VAL A 61 4.25 3.32 -4.59
CA VAL A 61 3.66 4.62 -4.96
C VAL A 61 3.64 4.82 -6.48
N HIS A 62 4.67 4.35 -7.20
CA HIS A 62 4.92 4.67 -8.60
C HIS A 62 4.31 3.67 -9.60
N LEU A 63 2.98 3.52 -9.64
CA LEU A 63 2.31 2.63 -10.59
C LEU A 63 2.65 2.99 -12.06
N PHE A 64 2.70 4.30 -12.37
CA PHE A 64 3.10 4.84 -13.68
C PHE A 64 4.62 5.05 -13.79
N GLY A 65 5.41 4.39 -12.92
CA GLY A 65 6.86 4.52 -12.91
C GLY A 65 7.32 5.94 -12.58
N HIS A 66 8.54 6.23 -13.04
CA HIS A 66 9.21 7.50 -12.79
C HIS A 66 9.10 8.44 -14.01
N GLY A 67 9.01 9.74 -13.75
CA GLY A 67 9.15 10.77 -14.79
C GLY A 67 8.07 10.75 -15.85
N ASP A 68 6.85 10.27 -15.54
CA ASP A 68 5.74 10.22 -16.50
C ASP A 68 5.39 11.62 -17.02
N PRO A 69 5.47 11.88 -18.34
CA PRO A 69 5.35 13.23 -18.89
C PRO A 69 3.92 13.80 -18.77
N ASP A 70 2.88 12.96 -18.83
CA ASP A 70 1.49 13.40 -18.71
C ASP A 70 1.17 13.80 -17.26
N LEU A 71 1.60 12.99 -16.29
CA LEU A 71 1.42 13.31 -14.87
C LEU A 71 2.22 14.56 -14.47
N ILE A 72 3.46 14.73 -14.97
CA ILE A 72 4.25 15.95 -14.76
C ILE A 72 3.55 17.16 -15.38
N ALA A 73 3.08 17.06 -16.62
CA ALA A 73 2.36 18.15 -17.29
C ALA A 73 1.06 18.50 -16.53
N THR A 74 0.36 17.50 -16.01
CA THR A 74 -0.84 17.69 -15.18
C THR A 74 -0.51 18.42 -13.87
N ALA A 75 0.57 18.02 -13.19
CA ALA A 75 1.04 18.70 -11.97
C ALA A 75 1.40 20.17 -12.24
N ILE A 76 2.13 20.44 -13.32
CA ILE A 76 2.51 21.83 -13.70
C ILE A 76 1.28 22.68 -14.01
N ARG A 77 0.30 22.16 -14.78
CA ARG A 77 -0.94 22.87 -15.07
C ARG A 77 -1.73 23.19 -13.81
N ALA A 78 -1.83 22.22 -12.90
CA ALA A 78 -2.53 22.40 -11.63
C ALA A 78 -1.83 23.44 -10.74
N ALA A 79 -0.50 23.36 -10.62
CA ALA A 79 0.29 24.33 -9.86
C ALA A 79 0.20 25.76 -10.42
N ALA A 80 0.04 25.91 -11.74
CA ALA A 80 -0.17 27.22 -12.38
C ALA A 80 -1.53 27.85 -12.07
N SER A 81 -2.51 27.06 -11.64
CA SER A 81 -3.82 27.54 -11.18
C SER A 81 -3.76 28.02 -9.73
N ASP A 82 -3.50 27.10 -8.83
CA ASP A 82 -3.31 27.33 -7.39
C ASP A 82 -2.70 26.07 -6.76
N LEU A 83 -1.89 26.24 -5.71
CA LEU A 83 -1.28 25.11 -5.01
C LEU A 83 -2.25 24.44 -4.01
N VAL A 84 -2.94 25.26 -3.22
CA VAL A 84 -3.82 24.78 -2.14
C VAL A 84 -5.02 25.73 -2.03
N MET A 85 -5.90 25.89 -2.90
CA MET A 85 -7.04 26.80 -2.78
C MET A 85 -7.33 27.17 -1.27
N GLN A 86 -8.45 26.92 -0.70
CA GLN A 86 -8.79 27.27 0.70
C GLN A 86 -8.91 26.01 1.59
N GLY A 87 -8.21 24.92 1.24
CA GLY A 87 -8.36 23.67 1.95
C GLY A 87 -9.82 23.19 1.94
N ASN A 88 -10.41 23.02 3.12
CA ASN A 88 -11.79 22.57 3.26
C ASN A 88 -12.80 23.74 3.38
N LEU A 89 -12.36 24.98 3.26
CA LEU A 89 -13.26 26.15 3.41
C LEU A 89 -13.97 26.49 2.10
N ILE A 90 -13.30 26.34 0.96
CA ILE A 90 -13.86 26.58 -0.38
C ILE A 90 -13.45 25.43 -1.28
N PHE A 91 -14.42 24.73 -1.86
CA PHE A 91 -14.15 23.67 -2.84
C PHE A 91 -13.66 24.28 -4.15
N ASN A 92 -12.62 23.67 -4.74
CA ASN A 92 -12.21 23.97 -6.10
C ASN A 92 -12.73 22.91 -7.09
N ARG A 93 -12.52 23.15 -8.39
CA ARG A 93 -13.00 22.23 -9.44
C ARG A 93 -12.31 20.86 -9.38
N GLU A 94 -11.01 20.82 -9.07
CA GLU A 94 -10.26 19.57 -8.98
C GLU A 94 -10.73 18.71 -7.80
N TYR A 95 -11.11 19.36 -6.69
CA TYR A 95 -11.69 18.66 -5.54
C TYR A 95 -12.98 17.91 -5.94
N GLY A 96 -13.92 18.61 -6.56
CA GLY A 96 -15.17 18.01 -7.03
C GLY A 96 -14.94 16.92 -8.08
N ALA A 97 -14.12 17.19 -9.09
CA ALA A 97 -13.82 16.24 -10.16
C ALA A 97 -13.15 14.96 -9.65
N LEU A 98 -12.22 15.05 -8.69
CA LEU A 98 -11.61 13.89 -8.08
C LEU A 98 -12.61 13.07 -7.27
N MET A 99 -13.45 13.72 -6.45
CA MET A 99 -14.49 13.03 -5.67
C MET A 99 -15.49 12.30 -6.58
N GLU A 100 -15.96 12.95 -7.65
CA GLU A 100 -16.82 12.33 -8.64
C GLU A 100 -16.16 11.12 -9.31
N THR A 101 -14.87 11.25 -9.67
CA THR A 101 -14.13 10.15 -10.28
C THR A 101 -13.99 8.98 -9.32
N LEU A 102 -13.63 9.22 -8.06
CA LEU A 102 -13.51 8.18 -7.04
C LEU A 102 -14.85 7.48 -6.79
N LEU A 103 -15.90 8.24 -6.51
CA LEU A 103 -17.20 7.68 -6.15
C LEU A 103 -17.87 6.95 -7.32
N ARG A 104 -17.59 7.35 -8.57
CA ARG A 104 -18.05 6.64 -9.77
C ARG A 104 -17.50 5.21 -9.86
N HIS A 105 -16.29 5.01 -9.40
CA HIS A 105 -15.56 3.73 -9.47
C HIS A 105 -15.43 3.03 -8.10
N ALA A 106 -16.02 3.61 -7.06
CA ALA A 106 -15.99 3.02 -5.73
C ALA A 106 -16.86 1.77 -5.63
N PRO A 107 -16.52 0.82 -4.75
CA PRO A 107 -17.38 -0.32 -4.46
C PRO A 107 -18.79 0.10 -4.05
N ALA A 108 -19.76 -0.75 -4.38
CA ALA A 108 -21.17 -0.46 -4.15
C ALA A 108 -21.47 -0.08 -2.70
N GLY A 109 -22.22 1.00 -2.50
CA GLY A 109 -22.59 1.54 -1.19
C GLY A 109 -21.64 2.57 -0.62
N MET A 110 -20.47 2.84 -1.24
CA MET A 110 -19.61 3.97 -0.89
C MET A 110 -20.19 5.25 -1.52
N GLU A 111 -20.79 6.11 -0.70
CA GLU A 111 -21.52 7.29 -1.17
C GLU A 111 -20.82 8.61 -0.82
N ASN A 112 -19.85 8.56 0.09
CA ASN A 112 -19.12 9.72 0.57
C ASN A 112 -17.61 9.47 0.51
N CYS A 113 -16.86 10.57 0.36
CA CYS A 113 -15.40 10.54 0.31
C CYS A 113 -14.85 11.73 1.10
N TRP A 114 -13.78 11.49 1.86
CA TRP A 114 -13.00 12.52 2.52
C TRP A 114 -11.54 12.39 2.11
N LEU A 115 -10.96 13.45 1.54
CA LEU A 115 -9.56 13.47 1.14
C LEU A 115 -8.64 13.66 2.34
N SER A 116 -7.51 12.99 2.34
CA SER A 116 -6.49 12.96 3.40
C SER A 116 -5.08 13.06 2.81
N LEU A 117 -4.06 13.30 3.65
CA LEU A 117 -2.69 13.54 3.20
C LEU A 117 -1.86 12.27 3.07
N SER A 118 -2.16 11.25 3.86
CA SER A 118 -1.45 9.97 3.87
C SER A 118 -2.37 8.83 4.27
N GLY A 119 -1.99 7.59 3.99
CA GLY A 119 -2.76 6.42 4.41
C GLY A 119 -2.99 6.38 5.93
N ALA A 120 -1.99 6.76 6.73
CA ALA A 120 -2.16 6.84 8.17
C ALA A 120 -3.16 7.95 8.58
N ASP A 121 -3.17 9.10 7.90
CA ASP A 121 -4.15 10.16 8.13
C ASP A 121 -5.57 9.73 7.72
N ALA A 122 -5.71 9.03 6.59
CA ALA A 122 -6.99 8.45 6.21
C ALA A 122 -7.49 7.44 7.25
N ASN A 123 -6.61 6.60 7.76
CA ASN A 123 -6.93 5.63 8.79
C ASN A 123 -7.30 6.31 10.12
N GLU A 124 -6.63 7.39 10.52
CA GLU A 124 -7.03 8.21 11.69
C GLU A 124 -8.43 8.81 11.50
N ASN A 125 -8.74 9.32 10.31
CA ASN A 125 -10.06 9.86 10.00
C ASN A 125 -11.13 8.76 10.01
N ALA A 126 -10.84 7.58 9.43
CA ALA A 126 -11.73 6.43 9.49
C ALA A 126 -12.00 5.98 10.94
N LEU A 127 -10.96 5.93 11.79
CA LEU A 127 -11.12 5.61 13.21
C LEU A 127 -12.05 6.60 13.93
N LYS A 128 -11.94 7.90 13.63
CA LYS A 128 -12.86 8.91 14.15
C LYS A 128 -14.30 8.66 13.69
N LEU A 129 -14.52 8.35 12.41
CA LEU A 129 -15.85 8.08 11.85
C LEU A 129 -16.51 6.86 12.51
N VAL A 130 -15.78 5.74 12.66
CA VAL A 130 -16.34 4.54 13.29
C VAL A 130 -16.62 4.75 14.78
N ARG A 131 -15.74 5.46 15.49
CA ARG A 131 -15.98 5.80 16.92
C ARG A 131 -17.17 6.73 17.09
N TYR A 132 -17.28 7.75 16.25
CA TYR A 132 -18.44 8.65 16.24
C TYR A 132 -19.73 7.88 16.02
N LYS A 133 -19.77 7.00 15.01
CA LYS A 133 -20.94 6.15 14.73
C LYS A 133 -21.27 5.16 15.84
N ARG A 134 -20.30 4.79 16.65
CA ARG A 134 -20.41 3.80 17.74
C ARG A 134 -20.36 4.44 19.13
N ASP A 135 -20.80 5.70 19.27
CA ASP A 135 -20.93 6.41 20.55
C ASP A 135 -19.63 6.42 21.37
N GLY A 136 -18.47 6.59 20.72
CA GLY A 136 -17.17 6.68 21.37
C GLY A 136 -16.57 5.36 21.83
N ARG A 137 -17.05 4.21 21.37
CA ARG A 137 -16.48 2.88 21.72
C ARG A 137 -14.99 2.85 21.39
N PRO A 138 -14.11 2.44 22.33
CA PRO A 138 -12.67 2.58 22.15
C PRO A 138 -12.01 1.43 21.37
N GLY A 139 -12.55 0.21 21.48
CA GLY A 139 -11.90 -1.03 21.02
C GLY A 139 -11.88 -1.18 19.50
N VAL A 140 -10.84 -1.83 19.00
CA VAL A 140 -10.69 -2.17 17.58
C VAL A 140 -10.29 -3.64 17.47
N ILE A 141 -10.88 -4.35 16.52
CA ILE A 141 -10.41 -5.69 16.12
C ILE A 141 -9.52 -5.54 14.90
N ALA A 142 -8.41 -6.26 14.85
CA ALA A 142 -7.49 -6.30 13.72
C ALA A 142 -6.91 -7.71 13.55
N PHE A 143 -6.30 -7.98 12.41
CA PHE A 143 -5.58 -9.24 12.19
C PHE A 143 -4.15 -9.19 12.74
N ARG A 144 -3.61 -10.35 13.14
CA ARG A 144 -2.17 -10.51 13.34
C ARG A 144 -1.41 -10.17 12.06
N GLY A 145 -0.23 -9.56 12.21
CA GLY A 145 0.62 -9.16 11.09
C GLY A 145 0.15 -7.93 10.32
N CYS A 146 -0.94 -7.26 10.72
CA CYS A 146 -1.48 -6.09 10.04
C CYS A 146 -0.57 -4.85 10.15
N PHE A 147 -0.73 -3.94 9.17
CA PHE A 147 -0.08 -2.64 9.16
C PHE A 147 -1.06 -1.54 8.71
N HIS A 148 -1.33 -0.57 9.58
CA HIS A 148 -2.28 0.51 9.31
C HIS A 148 -1.67 1.91 9.40
N GLY A 149 -0.38 2.02 9.69
CA GLY A 149 0.33 3.30 9.77
C GLY A 149 1.19 3.45 11.01
N ARG A 150 1.75 4.66 11.19
CA ARG A 150 2.71 4.98 12.27
C ARG A 150 2.37 6.24 13.05
N THR A 151 1.18 6.81 12.90
CA THR A 151 0.65 7.79 13.85
C THR A 151 0.38 7.08 15.18
N SER A 152 0.17 7.79 16.26
CA SER A 152 0.02 7.17 17.59
C SER A 152 -1.07 6.10 17.62
N ALA A 153 -2.29 6.39 17.10
CA ALA A 153 -3.36 5.41 17.09
C ALA A 153 -3.12 4.28 16.05
N MET A 154 -2.60 4.60 14.87
CA MET A 154 -2.34 3.57 13.86
C MET A 154 -1.15 2.66 14.23
N ALA A 155 -0.14 3.17 14.93
CA ALA A 155 0.93 2.35 15.48
C ALA A 155 0.42 1.41 16.61
N GLU A 156 -0.62 1.82 17.33
CA GLU A 156 -1.27 0.97 18.33
C GLU A 156 -2.06 -0.17 17.68
N ILE A 157 -2.76 0.10 16.56
CA ILE A 157 -3.50 -0.92 15.80
C ILE A 157 -2.55 -1.83 15.00
N THR A 158 -1.45 -1.30 14.45
CA THR A 158 -0.46 -2.08 13.70
C THR A 158 0.17 -3.15 14.60
N ASP A 159 0.16 -4.42 14.16
CA ASP A 159 0.72 -5.55 14.94
C ASP A 159 2.26 -5.61 14.85
N ARG A 160 2.90 -4.52 15.28
CA ARG A 160 4.37 -4.36 15.29
C ARG A 160 4.79 -3.58 16.53
N PRO A 161 5.17 -4.26 17.62
CA PRO A 161 5.57 -3.60 18.86
C PRO A 161 6.69 -2.57 18.69
N ASP A 162 7.62 -2.81 17.76
CA ASP A 162 8.74 -1.90 17.48
C ASP A 162 8.31 -0.51 17.00
N TYR A 163 7.09 -0.37 16.46
CA TYR A 163 6.59 0.92 15.96
C TYR A 163 5.96 1.79 17.04
N ARG A 164 5.77 1.25 18.24
CA ARG A 164 5.19 1.95 19.39
C ARG A 164 6.06 1.96 20.64
N VAL A 165 7.36 1.68 20.48
CA VAL A 165 8.31 1.77 21.60
C VAL A 165 8.24 3.13 22.27
N GLY A 166 8.06 3.16 23.58
CA GLY A 166 7.93 4.39 24.38
C GLY A 166 6.57 5.09 24.27
N GLN A 167 5.58 4.52 23.58
CA GLN A 167 4.23 5.07 23.52
C GLN A 167 3.31 4.31 24.49
N PRO A 168 2.44 5.01 25.24
CA PRO A 168 1.45 4.36 26.08
C PRO A 168 0.35 3.73 25.23
N ALA A 169 -0.22 2.61 25.71
CA ALA A 169 -1.46 2.09 25.15
C ALA A 169 -2.62 3.01 25.53
N THR A 170 -3.44 3.40 24.55
CA THR A 170 -4.53 4.38 24.75
C THR A 170 -5.90 3.77 24.57
N PHE A 171 -6.02 2.65 23.87
CA PHE A 171 -7.26 1.89 23.70
C PHE A 171 -7.01 0.40 23.42
N PRO A 172 -8.00 -0.47 23.66
CA PRO A 172 -7.83 -1.90 23.42
C PRO A 172 -7.81 -2.22 21.91
N VAL A 173 -6.81 -3.02 21.50
CA VAL A 173 -6.76 -3.64 20.17
C VAL A 173 -6.76 -5.16 20.35
N HIS A 174 -7.72 -5.83 19.71
CA HIS A 174 -7.91 -7.27 19.79
C HIS A 174 -7.44 -7.90 18.49
N TYR A 175 -6.33 -8.64 18.54
CA TYR A 175 -5.80 -9.31 17.36
C TYR A 175 -6.37 -10.73 17.24
N ILE A 176 -6.87 -11.04 16.05
CA ILE A 176 -7.27 -12.39 15.65
C ILE A 176 -6.34 -12.93 14.57
N PRO A 177 -6.20 -14.26 14.40
CA PRO A 177 -5.34 -14.83 13.33
C PRO A 177 -5.80 -14.38 11.94
N PHE A 178 -4.84 -14.12 11.04
CA PHE A 178 -5.10 -14.03 9.60
C PHE A 178 -5.10 -15.42 8.98
N PHE A 179 -5.48 -15.53 7.71
CA PHE A 179 -5.49 -16.77 6.96
C PHE A 179 -4.09 -17.36 6.82
N ASP A 180 -3.96 -18.64 7.14
CA ASP A 180 -2.76 -19.44 6.86
C ASP A 180 -3.14 -20.60 5.95
N ARG A 181 -2.59 -20.62 4.73
CA ARG A 181 -2.86 -21.68 3.74
C ARG A 181 -2.36 -23.05 4.14
N ASN A 182 -1.41 -23.12 5.07
CA ASN A 182 -0.82 -24.36 5.57
C ASN A 182 -1.59 -24.92 6.77
N GLU A 183 -2.59 -24.18 7.27
CA GLU A 183 -3.43 -24.58 8.41
C GLU A 183 -4.84 -24.92 7.93
N PRO A 184 -5.21 -26.21 7.90
CA PRO A 184 -6.53 -26.65 7.42
C PRO A 184 -7.71 -25.98 8.12
N ASP A 185 -7.57 -25.70 9.42
CA ASP A 185 -8.62 -25.10 10.25
C ASP A 185 -8.50 -23.58 10.37
N SER A 186 -7.71 -22.94 9.51
CA SER A 186 -7.41 -21.50 9.61
C SER A 186 -8.65 -20.62 9.69
N ILE A 187 -9.68 -20.90 8.85
CA ILE A 187 -10.95 -20.15 8.86
C ILE A 187 -11.68 -20.33 10.19
N ALA A 188 -11.79 -21.56 10.66
CA ALA A 188 -12.49 -21.89 11.93
C ALA A 188 -11.78 -21.26 13.14
N LYS A 189 -10.46 -21.27 13.17
CA LYS A 189 -9.65 -20.63 14.23
C LYS A 189 -9.84 -19.12 14.27
N SER A 190 -9.83 -18.46 13.12
CA SER A 190 -10.05 -17.02 13.05
C SER A 190 -11.47 -16.63 13.45
N LEU A 191 -12.48 -17.40 13.00
CA LEU A 191 -13.87 -17.18 13.35
C LEU A 191 -14.11 -17.39 14.85
N ALA A 192 -13.56 -18.45 15.44
CA ALA A 192 -13.67 -18.71 16.87
C ALA A 192 -13.03 -17.59 17.71
N ALA A 193 -11.84 -17.11 17.29
CA ALA A 193 -11.18 -16.00 17.95
C ALA A 193 -11.99 -14.70 17.85
N LEU A 194 -12.60 -14.41 16.70
CA LEU A 194 -13.48 -13.26 16.51
C LEU A 194 -14.72 -13.36 17.40
N SER A 195 -15.39 -14.52 17.40
CA SER A 195 -16.59 -14.74 18.22
C SER A 195 -16.30 -14.60 19.72
N ASP A 196 -15.14 -15.07 20.18
CA ASP A 196 -14.70 -14.90 21.57
C ASP A 196 -14.46 -13.42 21.94
N VAL A 197 -13.81 -12.64 21.05
CA VAL A 197 -13.66 -11.18 21.25
C VAL A 197 -15.03 -10.48 21.29
N ILE A 198 -15.92 -10.81 20.36
CA ILE A 198 -17.27 -10.23 20.32
C ILE A 198 -18.07 -10.58 21.58
N ALA A 199 -18.01 -11.81 22.04
CA ALA A 199 -18.74 -12.25 23.24
C ALA A 199 -18.28 -11.52 24.52
N ARG A 200 -16.96 -11.21 24.61
CA ARG A 200 -16.39 -10.55 25.80
C ARG A 200 -16.43 -9.02 25.73
N GLU A 201 -16.22 -8.45 24.56
CA GLU A 201 -15.93 -7.02 24.41
C GLU A 201 -16.78 -6.32 23.33
N GLY A 202 -17.73 -7.02 22.67
CA GLY A 202 -18.47 -6.50 21.51
C GLY A 202 -19.15 -5.16 21.75
N GLU A 203 -19.63 -4.92 22.97
CA GLU A 203 -20.21 -3.63 23.40
C GLU A 203 -19.19 -2.49 23.40
N ARG A 204 -17.90 -2.79 23.41
CA ARG A 204 -16.81 -1.81 23.45
C ARG A 204 -16.08 -1.66 22.11
N ILE A 205 -16.45 -2.46 21.09
CA ILE A 205 -15.78 -2.48 19.79
C ILE A 205 -16.36 -1.38 18.88
N ALA A 206 -15.49 -0.52 18.35
CA ALA A 206 -15.82 0.49 17.35
C ALA A 206 -15.86 -0.06 15.93
N ALA A 207 -14.88 -0.90 15.56
CA ALA A 207 -14.79 -1.47 14.22
C ALA A 207 -13.88 -2.71 14.18
N PHE A 208 -14.03 -3.49 13.10
CA PHE A 208 -13.04 -4.45 12.64
C PHE A 208 -12.31 -3.84 11.42
N ILE A 209 -11.01 -3.55 11.57
CA ILE A 209 -10.15 -3.08 10.48
C ILE A 209 -9.40 -4.24 9.83
N VAL A 210 -9.37 -4.28 8.51
CA VAL A 210 -8.77 -5.38 7.76
C VAL A 210 -7.98 -4.90 6.54
N GLU A 211 -6.86 -5.54 6.26
CA GLU A 211 -6.23 -5.57 4.94
C GLU A 211 -6.71 -6.84 4.23
N LEU A 212 -7.24 -6.73 3.00
CA LEU A 212 -7.67 -7.91 2.22
C LEU A 212 -6.47 -8.67 1.63
N VAL A 213 -5.35 -7.98 1.47
CA VAL A 213 -4.01 -8.53 1.23
C VAL A 213 -3.08 -7.84 2.20
N GLN A 214 -2.48 -8.58 3.13
CA GLN A 214 -1.59 -7.99 4.13
C GLN A 214 -0.27 -7.54 3.50
N GLY A 215 -0.12 -6.22 3.36
CA GLY A 215 0.98 -5.62 2.62
C GLY A 215 2.34 -5.79 3.30
N GLU A 216 2.46 -5.32 4.52
CA GLU A 216 3.74 -5.38 5.27
C GLU A 216 4.07 -6.78 5.77
N ALA A 217 3.10 -7.67 5.94
CA ALA A 217 3.33 -9.08 6.23
C ALA A 217 3.94 -9.86 5.04
N GLY A 218 3.94 -9.28 3.84
CA GLY A 218 4.57 -9.89 2.67
C GLY A 218 3.59 -10.26 1.55
N PHE A 219 2.56 -9.46 1.35
CA PHE A 219 1.49 -9.69 0.36
C PHE A 219 0.70 -10.97 0.61
N VAL A 220 0.49 -11.29 1.89
CA VAL A 220 -0.26 -12.49 2.27
C VAL A 220 -1.70 -12.35 1.83
N THR A 221 -2.18 -13.31 1.03
CA THR A 221 -3.53 -13.33 0.48
C THR A 221 -4.44 -14.28 1.25
N ALA A 222 -5.74 -13.97 1.23
CA ALA A 222 -6.78 -14.88 1.72
C ALA A 222 -7.93 -14.96 0.70
N PRO A 223 -8.60 -16.11 0.58
CA PRO A 223 -9.75 -16.27 -0.30
C PRO A 223 -11.00 -15.59 0.28
N ARG A 224 -11.99 -15.31 -0.58
CA ARG A 224 -13.27 -14.73 -0.17
C ARG A 224 -13.94 -15.52 0.97
N GLU A 225 -13.84 -16.83 0.92
CA GLU A 225 -14.41 -17.79 1.89
C GLU A 225 -13.85 -17.59 3.31
N PHE A 226 -12.68 -16.99 3.45
CA PHE A 226 -12.13 -16.60 4.74
C PHE A 226 -12.84 -15.36 5.32
N PHE A 227 -13.07 -14.35 4.50
CA PHE A 227 -13.63 -13.07 4.99
C PHE A 227 -15.12 -13.14 5.26
N VAL A 228 -15.90 -13.85 4.43
CA VAL A 228 -17.36 -13.84 4.51
C VAL A 228 -17.89 -14.25 5.90
N PRO A 229 -17.50 -15.40 6.50
CA PRO A 229 -18.01 -15.76 7.81
C PRO A 229 -17.62 -14.78 8.92
N LEU A 230 -16.43 -14.17 8.84
CA LEU A 230 -15.97 -13.14 9.78
C LEU A 230 -16.82 -11.87 9.65
N PHE A 231 -17.10 -11.44 8.42
CA PHE A 231 -17.89 -10.24 8.16
C PHE A 231 -19.37 -10.43 8.53
N GLU A 232 -19.91 -11.63 8.33
CA GLU A 232 -21.25 -11.98 8.81
C GLU A 232 -21.36 -11.95 10.32
N GLU A 233 -20.33 -12.41 11.03
CA GLU A 233 -20.27 -12.35 12.49
C GLU A 233 -20.25 -10.90 12.99
N CYS A 234 -19.40 -10.06 12.39
CA CYS A 234 -19.35 -8.62 12.68
C CYS A 234 -20.71 -7.95 12.41
N ARG A 235 -21.37 -8.29 11.30
CA ARG A 235 -22.68 -7.74 10.93
C ARG A 235 -23.75 -8.11 11.95
N ARG A 236 -23.77 -9.37 12.44
CA ARG A 236 -24.69 -9.82 13.52
C ARG A 236 -24.48 -9.05 14.81
N ALA A 237 -23.23 -8.69 15.12
CA ALA A 237 -22.86 -7.89 16.28
C ALA A 237 -22.97 -6.37 16.05
N ALA A 238 -23.43 -5.93 14.87
CA ALA A 238 -23.44 -4.54 14.41
C ALA A 238 -22.06 -3.84 14.54
N ILE A 239 -20.96 -4.56 14.33
CA ILE A 239 -19.60 -4.02 14.30
C ILE A 239 -19.27 -3.61 12.87
N PRO A 240 -18.95 -2.33 12.62
CA PRO A 240 -18.55 -1.84 11.30
C PRO A 240 -17.30 -2.53 10.76
N ILE A 241 -17.29 -2.78 9.45
CA ILE A 241 -16.15 -3.34 8.73
C ILE A 241 -15.47 -2.23 7.94
N TRP A 242 -14.21 -1.98 8.29
CA TRP A 242 -13.36 -1.00 7.66
C TRP A 242 -12.20 -1.69 6.96
N VAL A 243 -12.15 -1.58 5.62
CA VAL A 243 -11.11 -2.16 4.78
C VAL A 243 -10.02 -1.11 4.51
N ASP A 244 -8.79 -1.46 4.86
CA ASP A 244 -7.60 -0.68 4.52
C ASP A 244 -7.06 -1.13 3.17
N GLU A 245 -7.31 -0.33 2.14
CA GLU A 245 -6.82 -0.52 0.76
C GLU A 245 -5.67 0.46 0.42
N VAL A 246 -5.00 1.02 1.41
CA VAL A 246 -3.87 1.93 1.18
C VAL A 246 -2.79 1.28 0.32
N GLN A 247 -2.58 -0.02 0.43
CA GLN A 247 -1.58 -0.73 -0.37
C GLN A 247 -2.17 -1.50 -1.56
N THR A 248 -3.40 -1.97 -1.49
CA THR A 248 -4.06 -2.77 -2.52
C THR A 248 -4.72 -1.95 -3.63
N PHE A 249 -5.07 -0.69 -3.36
CA PHE A 249 -5.70 0.20 -4.33
C PHE A 249 -4.93 0.21 -5.66
N ALA A 250 -5.64 -0.12 -6.74
CA ALA A 250 -5.13 -0.19 -8.11
C ALA A 250 -3.92 -1.13 -8.31
N ARG A 251 -3.92 -2.33 -7.67
CA ARG A 251 -2.81 -3.29 -7.78
C ARG A 251 -3.19 -4.75 -7.79
N THR A 252 -4.45 -5.07 -7.63
CA THR A 252 -4.88 -6.45 -7.41
C THR A 252 -5.60 -7.07 -8.62
N GLY A 253 -5.61 -6.36 -9.76
CA GLY A 253 -6.36 -6.73 -10.96
C GLY A 253 -7.73 -6.08 -11.04
N GLU A 254 -8.12 -5.34 -9.99
CA GLU A 254 -9.26 -4.44 -9.93
C GLU A 254 -8.82 -3.13 -9.25
N LEU A 255 -9.61 -2.06 -9.42
CA LEU A 255 -9.31 -0.80 -8.74
C LEU A 255 -9.32 -0.97 -7.21
N PHE A 256 -10.25 -1.78 -6.69
CA PHE A 256 -10.38 -2.13 -5.28
C PHE A 256 -10.30 -3.65 -5.08
N ALA A 257 -9.52 -4.08 -4.09
CA ALA A 257 -9.50 -5.48 -3.67
C ALA A 257 -10.86 -5.94 -3.11
N THR A 258 -11.64 -5.01 -2.58
CA THR A 258 -13.04 -5.22 -2.15
C THR A 258 -13.90 -5.74 -3.32
N ASP A 259 -13.74 -5.19 -4.52
CA ASP A 259 -14.47 -5.64 -5.72
C ASP A 259 -13.93 -6.96 -6.25
N LEU A 260 -12.59 -7.13 -6.25
CA LEU A 260 -11.94 -8.38 -6.62
C LEU A 260 -12.52 -9.57 -5.83
N LEU A 261 -12.67 -9.41 -4.52
CA LEU A 261 -13.19 -10.44 -3.63
C LEU A 261 -14.73 -10.40 -3.48
N LYS A 262 -15.42 -9.49 -4.18
CA LYS A 262 -16.87 -9.31 -4.14
C LYS A 262 -17.39 -9.15 -2.70
N LEU A 263 -16.77 -8.26 -1.93
CA LEU A 263 -17.07 -8.02 -0.51
C LEU A 263 -17.79 -6.67 -0.27
N ALA A 264 -18.11 -5.91 -1.32
CA ALA A 264 -18.69 -4.57 -1.22
C ALA A 264 -19.92 -4.48 -0.30
N ASP A 265 -20.79 -5.51 -0.32
CA ASP A 265 -22.01 -5.51 0.51
C ASP A 265 -21.72 -5.54 2.03
N TYR A 266 -20.54 -6.02 2.42
CA TYR A 266 -20.15 -6.14 3.83
C TYR A 266 -19.44 -4.90 4.36
N VAL A 267 -18.78 -4.12 3.49
CA VAL A 267 -17.84 -3.08 3.89
C VAL A 267 -18.55 -1.76 4.16
N ASP A 268 -18.19 -1.09 5.24
CA ASP A 268 -18.75 0.20 5.66
C ASP A 268 -17.83 1.38 5.33
N LEU A 269 -16.51 1.18 5.47
CA LEU A 269 -15.50 2.19 5.14
C LEU A 269 -14.34 1.54 4.37
N ILE A 270 -13.75 2.33 3.46
CA ILE A 270 -12.53 1.95 2.73
C ILE A 270 -11.55 3.11 2.83
N THR A 271 -10.29 2.83 3.18
CA THR A 271 -9.21 3.81 3.12
C THR A 271 -8.26 3.49 1.98
N ILE A 272 -7.87 4.50 1.21
CA ILE A 272 -6.95 4.37 0.08
C ILE A 272 -5.76 5.33 0.21
N GLY A 273 -4.67 5.03 -0.48
CA GLY A 273 -3.47 5.87 -0.46
C GLY A 273 -2.43 5.42 -1.49
N LYS A 274 -1.16 5.68 -1.22
CA LYS A 274 -0.01 5.28 -2.06
C LYS A 274 -0.14 5.65 -3.55
N VAL A 275 -0.63 4.76 -4.40
CA VAL A 275 -0.86 5.02 -5.84
C VAL A 275 -1.68 6.26 -6.06
N PHE A 276 -2.61 6.52 -5.20
CA PHE A 276 -3.48 7.69 -5.26
C PHE A 276 -2.76 9.05 -5.18
N GLN A 277 -1.46 9.08 -4.85
CA GLN A 277 -0.63 10.30 -4.65
C GLN A 277 -1.17 11.26 -3.57
N GLY A 278 -2.02 10.78 -2.75
CA GLY A 278 -2.68 11.36 -1.60
C GLY A 278 -3.31 10.24 -0.81
N SER A 279 -4.44 10.50 -0.22
CA SER A 279 -5.20 9.49 0.51
C SER A 279 -6.66 9.89 0.62
N ALA A 280 -7.54 8.93 0.84
CA ALA A 280 -8.96 9.19 1.05
C ALA A 280 -9.61 8.13 1.95
N VAL A 281 -10.69 8.53 2.59
CA VAL A 281 -11.66 7.62 3.22
C VAL A 281 -12.93 7.66 2.40
N LEU A 282 -13.37 6.50 1.93
CA LEU A 282 -14.70 6.31 1.33
C LEU A 282 -15.59 5.64 2.38
N TYR A 283 -16.85 6.05 2.47
CA TYR A 283 -17.73 5.52 3.50
C TYR A 283 -19.21 5.58 3.10
N ARG A 284 -20.00 4.69 3.70
CA ARG A 284 -21.46 4.69 3.56
C ARG A 284 -22.03 5.95 4.21
N ARG A 285 -23.12 6.47 3.67
CA ARG A 285 -23.79 7.69 4.16
C ARG A 285 -24.03 7.70 5.66
N GLY A 286 -24.32 6.55 6.25
CA GLY A 286 -24.56 6.42 7.69
C GLY A 286 -23.36 6.76 8.57
N PHE A 287 -22.16 6.94 8.01
CA PHE A 287 -20.92 7.32 8.71
C PHE A 287 -20.53 8.78 8.47
N ALA A 288 -21.40 9.58 7.83
CA ALA A 288 -21.12 11.01 7.62
C ALA A 288 -20.89 11.70 8.98
N PRO A 289 -19.81 12.47 9.12
CA PRO A 289 -19.45 13.11 10.39
C PRO A 289 -20.27 14.36 10.64
N ASP A 290 -20.38 14.75 11.91
CA ASP A 290 -20.76 16.11 12.26
C ASP A 290 -19.67 17.11 11.86
N PRO A 291 -20.02 18.38 11.65
CA PRO A 291 -19.04 19.44 11.40
C PRO A 291 -17.93 19.43 12.42
N ALA A 292 -16.69 19.66 11.98
CA ALA A 292 -15.46 19.73 12.77
C ALA A 292 -14.87 18.39 13.27
N LEU A 293 -15.51 17.24 13.09
CA LEU A 293 -14.93 15.96 13.52
C LEU A 293 -13.64 15.63 12.77
N ILE A 294 -13.64 15.82 11.45
CA ILE A 294 -12.48 15.61 10.58
C ILE A 294 -12.18 16.89 9.80
N SER A 295 -10.90 17.19 9.62
CA SER A 295 -10.42 18.37 8.90
C SER A 295 -8.98 18.17 8.43
N GLY A 296 -8.53 18.91 7.43
CA GLY A 296 -7.14 18.88 6.96
C GLY A 296 -6.86 20.04 6.01
N THR A 297 -5.92 20.91 6.37
CA THR A 297 -5.58 22.11 5.58
C THR A 297 -5.10 21.77 4.17
N TYR A 298 -4.27 20.74 4.03
CA TYR A 298 -3.67 20.35 2.75
C TYR A 298 -4.40 19.18 2.06
N SER A 299 -5.47 18.66 2.63
CA SER A 299 -6.26 17.57 2.00
C SER A 299 -6.90 17.98 0.67
N GLY A 300 -7.01 19.30 0.42
CA GLY A 300 -7.42 19.90 -0.84
C GLY A 300 -6.27 20.43 -1.71
N ALA A 301 -5.05 19.89 -1.61
CA ALA A 301 -3.91 20.31 -2.42
C ALA A 301 -4.16 20.05 -3.92
N THR A 302 -4.30 21.12 -4.70
CA THR A 302 -4.75 21.10 -6.11
C THR A 302 -3.89 20.19 -6.98
N VAL A 303 -2.57 20.26 -6.81
CA VAL A 303 -1.62 19.44 -7.60
C VAL A 303 -1.82 17.94 -7.34
N ALA A 304 -1.92 17.54 -6.07
CA ALA A 304 -2.12 16.13 -5.71
C ALA A 304 -3.46 15.61 -6.22
N MET A 305 -4.53 16.41 -6.10
CA MET A 305 -5.87 16.04 -6.60
C MET A 305 -5.93 15.87 -8.11
N ALA A 306 -5.33 16.81 -8.86
CA ALA A 306 -5.31 16.73 -10.32
C ALA A 306 -4.50 15.52 -10.81
N VAL A 307 -3.35 15.22 -10.19
CA VAL A 307 -2.54 14.06 -10.53
C VAL A 307 -3.27 12.76 -10.18
N ALA A 308 -3.86 12.67 -8.99
CA ALA A 308 -4.64 11.50 -8.55
C ALA A 308 -5.78 11.19 -9.52
N ARG A 309 -6.58 12.21 -9.89
CA ARG A 309 -7.66 12.07 -10.86
C ARG A 309 -7.14 11.57 -12.21
N ARG A 310 -6.08 12.19 -12.74
CA ARG A 310 -5.50 11.79 -14.03
C ARG A 310 -4.97 10.36 -14.01
N MET A 311 -4.40 9.93 -12.91
CA MET A 311 -3.94 8.54 -12.74
C MET A 311 -5.11 7.55 -12.85
N ILE A 312 -6.23 7.81 -12.15
CA ILE A 312 -7.41 6.95 -12.22
C ILE A 312 -7.96 6.90 -13.65
N GLU A 313 -8.11 8.05 -14.30
CA GLU A 313 -8.58 8.13 -15.70
C GLU A 313 -7.69 7.25 -16.61
N ARG A 314 -6.37 7.37 -16.50
CA ARG A 314 -5.42 6.60 -17.30
C ARG A 314 -5.42 5.10 -17.01
N MET A 315 -5.73 4.69 -15.80
CA MET A 315 -5.86 3.26 -15.47
C MET A 315 -6.99 2.63 -16.29
N PHE A 316 -8.12 3.32 -16.43
CA PHE A 316 -9.23 2.84 -17.25
C PHE A 316 -8.97 2.99 -18.75
N GLU A 317 -8.35 4.10 -19.19
CA GLU A 317 -7.91 4.27 -20.58
C GLU A 317 -6.92 3.17 -21.01
N GLY A 318 -6.06 2.73 -20.10
CA GLY A 318 -5.02 1.72 -20.34
C GLY A 318 -5.44 0.27 -20.09
N ALA A 319 -6.73 -0.02 -19.89
CA ALA A 319 -7.25 -1.35 -19.62
C ALA A 319 -6.47 -2.10 -18.52
N MET A 320 -6.20 -1.43 -17.40
CA MET A 320 -5.40 -2.00 -16.30
C MET A 320 -6.11 -3.16 -15.59
N PHE A 321 -7.44 -3.12 -15.50
CA PHE A 321 -8.27 -3.97 -14.65
C PHE A 321 -9.09 -4.99 -15.42
N GLY A 322 -9.65 -5.95 -14.68
CA GLY A 322 -10.46 -7.05 -15.21
C GLY A 322 -9.65 -8.28 -15.58
N PRO A 323 -10.34 -9.36 -16.02
CA PRO A 323 -9.71 -10.65 -16.31
C PRO A 323 -8.61 -10.60 -17.37
N GLU A 324 -8.76 -9.73 -18.37
CA GLU A 324 -7.80 -9.50 -19.46
C GLU A 324 -6.97 -8.23 -19.24
N GLY A 325 -7.05 -7.61 -18.04
CA GLY A 325 -6.36 -6.38 -17.73
C GLY A 325 -4.84 -6.57 -17.57
N ARG A 326 -4.11 -5.46 -17.74
CA ARG A 326 -2.64 -5.46 -17.70
C ARG A 326 -2.08 -6.04 -16.39
N GLU A 327 -2.72 -5.78 -15.26
CA GLU A 327 -2.26 -6.33 -13.97
C GLU A 327 -2.36 -7.84 -13.89
N ARG A 328 -3.40 -8.45 -14.48
CA ARG A 328 -3.55 -9.91 -14.56
C ARG A 328 -2.54 -10.54 -15.51
N GLU A 329 -2.28 -9.89 -16.63
CA GLU A 329 -1.21 -10.32 -17.54
C GLU A 329 0.14 -10.34 -16.82
N LEU A 330 0.48 -9.26 -16.11
CA LEU A 330 1.73 -9.15 -15.35
C LEU A 330 1.81 -10.16 -14.20
N GLU A 331 0.72 -10.40 -13.50
CA GLU A 331 0.67 -11.46 -12.50
C GLU A 331 1.07 -12.81 -13.09
N ARG A 332 0.46 -13.18 -14.20
CA ARG A 332 0.75 -14.45 -14.89
C ARG A 332 2.22 -14.51 -15.33
N LEU A 333 2.73 -13.46 -15.96
CA LEU A 333 4.13 -13.41 -16.41
C LEU A 333 5.11 -13.48 -15.24
N THR A 334 4.86 -12.71 -14.19
CA THR A 334 5.73 -12.68 -13.00
C THR A 334 5.72 -14.02 -12.26
N ARG A 335 4.57 -14.66 -12.12
CA ARG A 335 4.47 -16.00 -11.53
C ARG A 335 5.21 -17.06 -12.37
N GLU A 336 5.15 -16.97 -13.69
CA GLU A 336 5.90 -17.86 -14.58
C GLU A 336 7.41 -17.68 -14.41
N HIS A 337 7.89 -16.46 -14.35
CA HIS A 337 9.30 -16.18 -14.05
C HIS A 337 9.71 -16.71 -12.67
N LEU A 338 8.88 -16.53 -11.63
CA LEU A 338 9.15 -17.05 -10.28
C LEU A 338 9.18 -18.59 -10.27
N ARG A 339 8.30 -19.24 -11.02
CA ARG A 339 8.29 -20.70 -11.18
C ARG A 339 9.61 -21.19 -11.80
N ILE A 340 10.05 -20.57 -12.90
CA ILE A 340 11.32 -20.89 -13.56
C ILE A 340 12.51 -20.67 -12.60
N LEU A 341 12.48 -19.58 -11.84
CA LEU A 341 13.53 -19.27 -10.86
C LEU A 341 13.58 -20.34 -9.75
N ALA A 342 12.43 -20.77 -9.25
CA ALA A 342 12.35 -21.82 -8.23
C ALA A 342 12.83 -23.19 -8.75
N GLU A 343 12.60 -23.50 -10.03
CA GLU A 343 13.10 -24.73 -10.68
C GLU A 343 14.63 -24.70 -10.87
N ARG A 344 15.19 -23.53 -11.15
CA ARG A 344 16.65 -23.36 -11.30
C ARG A 344 17.39 -23.38 -9.96
N HIS A 345 16.75 -22.88 -8.90
CA HIS A 345 17.33 -22.75 -7.55
C HIS A 345 16.47 -23.51 -6.51
N PRO A 346 16.44 -24.87 -6.56
CA PRO A 346 15.61 -25.66 -5.66
C PRO A 346 15.96 -25.39 -4.18
N GLY A 347 14.93 -25.12 -3.37
CA GLY A 347 15.08 -24.83 -1.96
C GLY A 347 15.53 -23.39 -1.63
N VAL A 348 15.88 -22.58 -2.63
CA VAL A 348 16.22 -21.15 -2.43
C VAL A 348 15.00 -20.26 -2.60
N VAL A 349 14.16 -20.53 -3.59
CA VAL A 349 12.90 -19.78 -3.84
C VAL A 349 11.72 -20.61 -3.40
N SER A 350 10.89 -20.04 -2.54
CA SER A 350 9.70 -20.71 -1.99
C SER A 350 8.59 -19.71 -1.65
N GLU A 351 7.43 -20.21 -1.23
CA GLU A 351 6.32 -19.42 -0.67
C GLU A 351 5.93 -18.21 -1.54
N VAL A 352 5.65 -18.46 -2.83
CA VAL A 352 5.16 -17.40 -3.71
C VAL A 352 3.72 -17.05 -3.36
N ASP A 353 3.48 -15.78 -3.02
CA ASP A 353 2.16 -15.24 -2.67
C ASP A 353 1.89 -13.90 -3.35
N GLY A 354 0.71 -13.31 -3.09
CA GLY A 354 0.30 -12.02 -3.65
C GLY A 354 -0.72 -12.15 -4.78
N VAL A 355 -1.08 -11.02 -5.37
CA VAL A 355 -2.08 -10.91 -6.44
C VAL A 355 -1.81 -9.67 -7.30
N GLY A 356 -2.11 -9.75 -8.59
CA GLY A 356 -1.93 -8.62 -9.51
C GLY A 356 -0.47 -8.20 -9.65
N ALA A 357 -0.22 -6.92 -9.45
CA ALA A 357 1.13 -6.32 -9.48
C ALA A 357 1.85 -6.33 -8.11
N MET A 358 1.35 -7.08 -7.15
CA MET A 358 1.89 -7.25 -5.80
C MET A 358 2.20 -8.72 -5.57
N LEU A 359 3.42 -9.16 -5.88
CA LEU A 359 3.85 -10.54 -5.67
C LEU A 359 5.04 -10.60 -4.71
N SER A 360 5.15 -11.68 -3.98
CA SER A 360 6.26 -11.93 -3.08
C SER A 360 6.76 -13.36 -3.18
N PHE A 361 7.98 -13.58 -2.73
CA PHE A 361 8.56 -14.90 -2.58
C PHE A 361 9.54 -14.91 -1.41
N ARG A 362 9.74 -16.08 -0.82
CA ARG A 362 10.73 -16.29 0.22
C ARG A 362 12.07 -16.71 -0.40
N VAL A 363 13.18 -16.20 0.14
CA VAL A 363 14.52 -16.56 -0.29
C VAL A 363 15.27 -17.26 0.85
N GLY A 364 15.89 -18.39 0.54
CA GLY A 364 16.68 -19.20 1.49
C GLY A 364 15.86 -19.64 2.71
N ASP A 365 16.40 -19.42 3.90
CA ASP A 365 15.76 -19.77 5.17
C ASP A 365 14.59 -18.83 5.58
N GLY A 366 14.36 -17.75 4.81
CA GLY A 366 13.31 -16.76 5.10
C GLY A 366 13.62 -15.88 6.31
N THR A 367 14.85 -15.85 6.81
CA THR A 367 15.23 -14.90 7.85
C THR A 367 15.32 -13.48 7.29
N LEU A 368 15.15 -12.49 8.17
CA LEU A 368 15.29 -11.09 7.79
C LEU A 368 16.71 -10.75 7.31
N GLU A 369 17.73 -11.41 7.88
CA GLU A 369 19.12 -11.25 7.51
C GLU A 369 19.38 -11.74 6.09
N THR A 370 19.01 -12.99 5.78
CA THR A 370 19.13 -13.59 4.44
C THR A 370 18.39 -12.76 3.39
N THR A 371 17.15 -12.37 3.69
CA THR A 371 16.33 -11.57 2.79
C THR A 371 16.96 -10.21 2.51
N ARG A 372 17.47 -9.50 3.52
CA ARG A 372 18.15 -8.21 3.35
C ARG A 372 19.46 -8.33 2.59
N ALA A 373 20.24 -9.37 2.85
CA ALA A 373 21.49 -9.64 2.12
C ALA A 373 21.20 -9.87 0.64
N PHE A 374 20.19 -10.67 0.31
CA PHE A 374 19.74 -10.91 -1.06
C PHE A 374 19.32 -9.61 -1.76
N ILE A 375 18.43 -8.83 -1.12
CA ILE A 375 17.96 -7.54 -1.67
C ILE A 375 19.14 -6.58 -1.92
N ARG A 376 20.15 -6.59 -1.07
CA ARG A 376 21.35 -5.78 -1.25
C ARG A 376 22.14 -6.21 -2.48
N ARG A 377 22.36 -7.52 -2.67
CA ARG A 377 23.01 -8.04 -3.89
C ARG A 377 22.24 -7.64 -5.16
N CYS A 378 20.91 -7.75 -5.13
CA CYS A 378 20.07 -7.32 -6.25
C CYS A 378 20.21 -5.82 -6.55
N PHE A 379 20.28 -4.97 -5.51
CA PHE A 379 20.48 -3.55 -5.67
C PHE A 379 21.85 -3.24 -6.32
N ASP A 380 22.91 -3.89 -5.87
CA ASP A 380 24.25 -3.72 -6.44
C ASP A 380 24.30 -4.19 -7.91
N ALA A 381 23.48 -5.16 -8.28
CA ALA A 381 23.29 -5.65 -9.65
C ALA A 381 22.31 -4.81 -10.49
N GLY A 382 21.65 -3.78 -9.91
CA GLY A 382 20.82 -2.82 -10.64
C GLY A 382 19.30 -3.01 -10.48
N LEU A 383 18.83 -3.74 -9.44
CA LEU A 383 17.40 -3.95 -9.16
C LEU A 383 17.05 -3.53 -7.74
N VAL A 384 16.18 -2.53 -7.60
CA VAL A 384 15.66 -2.05 -6.31
C VAL A 384 14.47 -2.88 -5.88
N LEU A 385 14.57 -3.49 -4.70
CA LEU A 385 13.54 -4.33 -4.08
C LEU A 385 13.29 -3.90 -2.63
N TYR A 386 12.24 -4.41 -2.03
CA TYR A 386 12.03 -4.26 -0.59
C TYR A 386 11.48 -5.54 0.02
N TYR A 387 11.69 -5.71 1.31
CA TYR A 387 11.20 -6.89 2.03
C TYR A 387 9.82 -6.65 2.65
N GLY A 388 9.11 -7.74 2.94
CA GLY A 388 7.93 -7.81 3.79
C GLY A 388 8.08 -8.91 4.83
N GLY A 389 7.18 -8.94 5.80
CA GLY A 389 7.27 -9.88 6.91
C GLY A 389 8.45 -9.58 7.84
N HIS A 390 8.62 -10.44 8.83
CA HIS A 390 9.76 -10.36 9.74
C HIS A 390 10.29 -11.76 10.06
N GLU A 391 9.42 -12.64 10.50
CA GLU A 391 9.69 -14.06 10.77
C GLU A 391 8.44 -14.87 10.38
N PRO A 392 8.39 -15.35 9.14
CA PRO A 392 9.40 -15.24 8.07
C PRO A 392 9.37 -13.89 7.33
N ALA A 393 10.52 -13.51 6.77
CA ALA A 393 10.65 -12.40 5.83
C ALA A 393 10.55 -12.90 4.37
N CYS A 394 10.14 -12.01 3.46
CA CYS A 394 10.06 -12.29 2.04
C CYS A 394 10.52 -11.10 1.19
N VAL A 395 10.85 -11.34 -0.05
CA VAL A 395 11.09 -10.33 -1.07
C VAL A 395 9.75 -9.91 -1.67
N ARG A 396 9.46 -8.61 -1.70
CA ARG A 396 8.28 -8.04 -2.35
C ARG A 396 8.63 -7.48 -3.71
N LEU A 397 7.84 -7.83 -4.71
CA LEU A 397 7.89 -7.30 -6.06
C LEU A 397 6.69 -6.37 -6.27
N PHE A 398 6.93 -5.08 -6.27
CA PHE A 398 5.98 -4.10 -6.75
C PHE A 398 6.27 -3.84 -8.23
N VAL A 399 5.52 -4.46 -9.11
CA VAL A 399 5.73 -4.29 -10.54
C VAL A 399 5.10 -2.97 -10.99
N PRO A 400 5.81 -2.06 -11.70
CA PRO A 400 5.24 -0.80 -12.19
C PRO A 400 4.33 -1.07 -13.40
N ALA A 401 3.12 -1.57 -13.11
CA ALA A 401 2.24 -2.23 -14.06
C ALA A 401 1.87 -1.39 -15.28
N ALA A 402 1.77 -0.07 -15.13
CA ALA A 402 1.40 0.82 -16.22
C ALA A 402 2.53 1.07 -17.25
N VAL A 403 3.79 0.73 -16.92
CA VAL A 403 4.94 1.17 -17.74
C VAL A 403 6.00 0.10 -17.98
N VAL A 404 6.06 -0.95 -17.16
CA VAL A 404 7.07 -2.01 -17.33
C VAL A 404 6.90 -2.74 -18.66
N THR A 405 7.99 -2.90 -19.38
CA THR A 405 8.02 -3.73 -20.59
C THR A 405 8.32 -5.19 -20.24
N ASN A 406 8.03 -6.11 -21.16
CA ASN A 406 8.37 -7.52 -20.98
C ASN A 406 9.89 -7.73 -20.93
N ASP A 407 10.66 -6.93 -21.66
CA ASP A 407 12.12 -6.97 -21.60
C ASP A 407 12.64 -6.52 -20.24
N GLU A 408 12.09 -5.43 -19.68
CA GLU A 408 12.45 -4.97 -18.33
C GLU A 408 12.05 -5.99 -17.24
N LEU A 409 10.93 -6.67 -17.40
CA LEU A 409 10.55 -7.77 -16.51
C LEU A 409 11.57 -8.92 -16.61
N THR A 410 11.97 -9.31 -17.83
CA THR A 410 13.00 -10.33 -18.08
C THR A 410 14.36 -9.91 -17.52
N ASP A 411 14.77 -8.65 -17.69
CA ASP A 411 16.00 -8.08 -17.11
C ASP A 411 15.98 -8.22 -15.57
N ALA A 412 14.86 -7.86 -14.92
CA ALA A 412 14.71 -7.96 -13.48
C ALA A 412 14.90 -9.42 -12.99
N PHE A 413 14.28 -10.38 -13.68
CA PHE A 413 14.42 -11.80 -13.33
C PHE A 413 15.81 -12.36 -13.66
N THR A 414 16.49 -11.86 -14.69
CA THR A 414 17.90 -12.17 -14.95
C THR A 414 18.82 -11.69 -13.81
N ILE A 415 18.52 -10.51 -13.24
CA ILE A 415 19.25 -10.01 -12.06
C ILE A 415 18.96 -10.89 -10.84
N LEU A 416 17.69 -11.25 -10.61
CA LEU A 416 17.30 -12.15 -9.51
C LEU A 416 18.03 -13.48 -9.60
N ASP A 417 18.01 -14.12 -10.78
CA ASP A 417 18.69 -15.41 -11.06
C ASP A 417 20.18 -15.36 -10.69
N ARG A 418 20.90 -14.34 -11.16
CA ARG A 418 22.33 -14.13 -10.85
C ARG A 418 22.63 -13.84 -9.38
N CYS A 419 21.66 -13.37 -8.62
CA CYS A 419 21.84 -13.05 -7.20
C CYS A 419 21.41 -14.19 -6.28
N MET A 420 20.92 -15.33 -6.80
CA MET A 420 20.55 -16.49 -5.98
C MET A 420 21.79 -17.28 -5.50
N ASP A 421 22.89 -17.21 -6.25
CA ASP A 421 24.19 -17.76 -5.85
C ASP A 421 24.85 -16.82 -4.79
#